data_8afaa225ef6517784146f05408b9dcc8
#
_entry.id   8afaa225ef6517784146f05408b9dcc8
#
_cell.length_a   1.000
_cell.length_b   1.000
_cell.length_c   1.000
_cell.angle_alpha   90.00
_cell.angle_beta   90.00
_cell.angle_gamma   90.00
#
_symmetry.space_group_name_H-M   'P 1'
#
loop_
_entity.id
_entity.type
_entity.pdbx_description
1 polymer ?
#
loop_
_entity_poly.entity_id
_entity_poly.type
_entity_poly.pdbx_seq_one_letter_code
_entity_poly.pdbx_strand_id
1 'polypeptide(L)'
;QLRIRTSWVLSNFLVISTRKVKYYGATEYLNLLQTHAFGQYGDLLKNLTISPAMGNYLDNSQNTKWKLNENYGRELMQLFSVGLVQLNLDGTPKRDSSGKLLETYSQKDVIEITRALTGWNTAEPEIKRSSANWANYGKPMVSSWTNQHDTDSKTFLGKTIPAGQDAYKDLDSVVDILVNHPNTAPFVSLRLIQGMTTSDPSPAYLQRVATVFKDTKGNLAKVIFAILTDPEARAGDVFGKTRNNFGRIKEPVLVFTSGFRGLGCKVAIKKTDKPNEVTQSNNQKPLNAYSVFNFFPPNHRTQGTNVLAPEQKLLNSVEFSSRMGFFNWALDNETSLNDAGCDVATFKTAQAVSDEKLMDLMNDRFFRGALSSSVSKSLIDAHKNLWNRHNTTCLVSYLFLYIINSLEKF
;
A
#
# COMPACT_ATOMS: atom_id res chain seq x y z
N GLN A 1 11.36 9.17 6.48
CA GLN A 1 11.14 8.24 5.35
C GLN A 1 10.24 7.06 5.73
N LEU A 2 10.49 6.34 6.85
CA LEU A 2 9.69 5.18 7.25
C LEU A 2 8.20 5.52 7.46
N ARG A 3 7.88 6.66 8.09
CA ARG A 3 6.49 7.11 8.27
C ARG A 3 5.75 7.26 6.93
N ILE A 4 6.39 7.87 5.93
CA ILE A 4 5.82 8.02 4.58
C ILE A 4 5.64 6.64 3.92
N ARG A 5 6.60 5.73 4.08
CA ARG A 5 6.49 4.38 3.56
C ARG A 5 5.35 3.60 4.22
N THR A 6 5.19 3.71 5.55
CA THR A 6 4.09 3.08 6.28
C THR A 6 2.74 3.64 5.84
N SER A 7 2.60 4.97 5.71
CA SER A 7 1.34 5.55 5.23
C SER A 7 1.02 5.18 3.79
N TRP A 8 2.02 5.02 2.93
CA TRP A 8 1.83 4.47 1.58
C TRP A 8 1.29 3.04 1.63
N VAL A 9 1.87 2.18 2.46
CA VAL A 9 1.39 0.81 2.64
C VAL A 9 -0.03 0.77 3.18
N LEU A 10 -0.35 1.61 4.17
CA LEU A 10 -1.72 1.75 4.69
C LEU A 10 -2.69 2.18 3.59
N SER A 11 -2.32 3.13 2.73
CA SER A 11 -3.17 3.59 1.62
C SER A 11 -3.42 2.53 0.54
N ASN A 12 -2.62 1.47 0.50
CA ASN A 12 -2.79 0.39 -0.48
C ASN A 12 -3.94 -0.56 -0.14
N PHE A 13 -4.36 -0.64 1.13
CA PHE A 13 -5.51 -1.44 1.54
C PHE A 13 -6.61 -0.65 2.25
N LEU A 14 -6.30 0.50 2.84
CA LEU A 14 -7.27 1.47 3.33
C LEU A 14 -7.52 2.49 2.19
N VAL A 15 -8.28 2.09 1.20
CA VAL A 15 -8.33 2.77 -0.10
C VAL A 15 -9.35 3.89 -0.12
N ILE A 16 -8.97 5.03 -0.68
CA ILE A 16 -9.89 6.04 -1.24
C ILE A 16 -9.53 6.29 -2.70
N SER A 17 -10.42 6.96 -3.45
CA SER A 17 -10.11 7.33 -4.83
C SER A 17 -10.50 8.75 -5.16
N THR A 18 -9.59 9.49 -5.80
CA THR A 18 -9.84 10.85 -6.33
C THR A 18 -10.83 10.87 -7.49
N ARG A 19 -11.30 9.70 -7.94
CA ARG A 19 -12.45 9.59 -8.84
C ARG A 19 -13.76 10.01 -8.17
N LYS A 20 -13.85 9.87 -6.85
CA LYS A 20 -15.04 10.22 -6.04
C LYS A 20 -14.72 11.29 -4.99
N VAL A 21 -13.50 11.30 -4.46
CA VAL A 21 -13.03 12.26 -3.45
C VAL A 21 -12.22 13.35 -4.12
N LYS A 22 -12.45 14.62 -3.75
CA LYS A 22 -11.65 15.74 -4.26
C LYS A 22 -10.19 15.61 -3.82
N TYR A 23 -9.24 16.11 -4.63
CA TYR A 23 -7.80 15.96 -4.37
C TYR A 23 -7.36 16.52 -3.01
N TYR A 24 -7.95 17.63 -2.54
CA TYR A 24 -7.66 18.16 -1.21
C TYR A 24 -8.16 17.24 -0.09
N GLY A 25 -9.28 16.54 -0.29
CA GLY A 25 -9.72 15.49 0.62
C GLY A 25 -8.77 14.29 0.64
N ALA A 26 -8.18 13.94 -0.50
CA ALA A 26 -7.15 12.91 -0.55
C ALA A 26 -5.86 13.33 0.19
N THR A 27 -5.51 14.63 0.16
CA THR A 27 -4.38 15.17 0.93
C THR A 27 -4.62 15.03 2.44
N GLU A 28 -5.80 15.45 2.94
CA GLU A 28 -6.16 15.29 4.36
C GLU A 28 -6.21 13.82 4.77
N TYR A 29 -6.66 12.95 3.89
CA TYR A 29 -6.63 11.51 4.13
C TYR A 29 -5.21 10.95 4.26
N LEU A 30 -4.27 11.37 3.40
CA LEU A 30 -2.87 10.99 3.54
C LEU A 30 -2.24 11.54 4.83
N ASN A 31 -2.58 12.77 5.25
CA ASN A 31 -2.16 13.33 6.52
C ASN A 31 -2.66 12.49 7.71
N LEU A 32 -3.91 12.03 7.66
CA LEU A 32 -4.47 11.10 8.64
C LEU A 32 -3.66 9.80 8.72
N LEU A 33 -3.39 9.15 7.58
CA LEU A 33 -2.58 7.93 7.54
C LEU A 33 -1.16 8.17 8.07
N GLN A 34 -0.54 9.31 7.78
CA GLN A 34 0.78 9.67 8.30
C GLN A 34 0.77 9.89 9.81
N THR A 35 -0.26 10.54 10.33
CA THR A 35 -0.42 10.77 11.77
C THR A 35 -0.52 9.46 12.52
N HIS A 36 -1.29 8.51 12.02
CA HIS A 36 -1.53 7.22 12.65
C HIS A 36 -0.55 6.12 12.24
N ALA A 37 0.45 6.40 11.40
CA ALA A 37 1.36 5.39 10.84
C ALA A 37 2.08 4.53 11.89
N PHE A 38 2.25 5.02 13.12
CA PHE A 38 2.90 4.33 14.24
C PHE A 38 2.02 4.32 15.51
N GLY A 39 0.75 4.67 15.37
CA GLY A 39 -0.24 4.68 16.47
C GLY A 39 -0.89 3.32 16.70
N GLN A 40 -2.00 3.33 17.42
CA GLN A 40 -2.86 2.16 17.57
C GLN A 40 -3.75 1.97 16.34
N TYR A 41 -3.90 0.74 15.88
CA TYR A 41 -4.74 0.43 14.72
C TYR A 41 -6.21 0.78 14.97
N GLY A 42 -6.69 0.62 16.20
CA GLY A 42 -8.03 1.04 16.60
C GLY A 42 -8.26 2.54 16.42
N ASP A 43 -7.29 3.37 16.85
CA ASP A 43 -7.39 4.81 16.66
C ASP A 43 -7.39 5.18 15.17
N LEU A 44 -6.59 4.47 14.36
CA LEU A 44 -6.61 4.64 12.92
C LEU A 44 -8.00 4.29 12.34
N LEU A 45 -8.59 3.15 12.68
CA LEU A 45 -9.92 2.75 12.21
C LEU A 45 -11.00 3.75 12.65
N LYS A 46 -10.96 4.22 13.90
CA LYS A 46 -11.86 5.23 14.41
C LYS A 46 -11.80 6.51 13.58
N ASN A 47 -10.60 7.08 13.43
CA ASN A 47 -10.42 8.32 12.69
C ASN A 47 -10.68 8.15 11.17
N LEU A 48 -10.42 6.98 10.61
CA LEU A 48 -10.76 6.64 9.24
C LEU A 48 -12.28 6.61 9.04
N THR A 49 -13.04 6.05 9.99
CA THR A 49 -14.51 5.97 9.94
C THR A 49 -15.14 7.36 9.87
N ILE A 50 -14.63 8.30 10.66
CA ILE A 50 -15.13 9.68 10.70
C ILE A 50 -14.40 10.63 9.74
N SER A 51 -13.49 10.13 8.91
CA SER A 51 -12.86 10.92 7.85
C SER A 51 -13.88 11.25 6.77
N PRO A 52 -14.08 12.55 6.42
CA PRO A 52 -15.01 12.92 5.33
C PRO A 52 -14.57 12.33 3.97
N ALA A 53 -13.28 12.10 3.76
CA ALA A 53 -12.79 11.47 2.55
C ALA A 53 -13.28 10.03 2.43
N MET A 54 -13.18 9.25 3.51
CA MET A 54 -13.69 7.88 3.56
C MET A 54 -15.23 7.87 3.57
N GLY A 55 -15.86 8.75 4.34
CA GLY A 55 -17.32 8.89 4.39
C GLY A 55 -17.94 9.18 3.03
N ASN A 56 -17.28 9.97 2.20
CA ASN A 56 -17.71 10.22 0.82
C ASN A 56 -17.32 9.08 -0.14
N TYR A 57 -16.18 8.44 0.07
CA TYR A 57 -15.73 7.36 -0.81
C TYR A 57 -16.62 6.13 -0.71
N LEU A 58 -16.95 5.70 0.50
CA LEU A 58 -17.75 4.52 0.78
C LEU A 58 -19.17 4.83 1.29
N ASP A 59 -19.63 6.06 1.08
CA ASP A 59 -21.00 6.51 1.34
C ASP A 59 -21.47 6.44 2.80
N ASN A 60 -20.57 6.34 3.78
CA ASN A 60 -20.93 6.34 5.19
C ASN A 60 -21.56 7.68 5.64
N SER A 61 -21.21 8.78 4.97
CA SER A 61 -21.84 10.10 5.20
C SER A 61 -23.32 10.17 4.76
N GLN A 62 -23.83 9.12 4.09
CA GLN A 62 -25.22 9.00 3.67
C GLN A 62 -25.93 7.84 4.37
N ASN A 63 -25.29 7.18 5.33
CA ASN A 63 -25.82 6.06 6.06
C ASN A 63 -26.67 6.54 7.23
N THR A 64 -27.99 6.31 7.17
CA THR A 64 -28.95 6.71 8.22
C THR A 64 -29.81 5.52 8.63
N LYS A 65 -30.40 5.58 9.83
CA LYS A 65 -31.29 4.50 10.31
C LYS A 65 -32.51 4.24 9.42
N TRP A 66 -32.92 5.22 8.65
CA TRP A 66 -34.05 5.06 7.70
C TRP A 66 -33.62 4.58 6.32
N LYS A 67 -32.35 4.79 5.98
CA LYS A 67 -31.79 4.38 4.71
C LYS A 67 -30.35 3.87 4.95
N LEU A 68 -30.27 2.58 5.25
CA LEU A 68 -28.98 1.93 5.46
C LEU A 68 -28.16 1.90 4.17
N ASN A 69 -26.88 2.20 4.28
CA ASN A 69 -25.90 2.03 3.21
C ASN A 69 -24.78 1.12 3.70
N GLU A 70 -24.79 -0.12 3.24
CA GLU A 70 -23.89 -1.17 3.72
C GLU A 70 -22.43 -1.03 3.21
N ASN A 71 -22.18 -0.13 2.28
CA ASN A 71 -20.90 -0.07 1.58
C ASN A 71 -19.73 0.03 2.56
N TYR A 72 -19.75 1.04 3.43
CA TYR A 72 -18.67 1.23 4.41
C TYR A 72 -18.61 0.10 5.45
N GLY A 73 -19.73 -0.32 6.02
CA GLY A 73 -19.78 -1.39 7.02
C GLY A 73 -19.20 -2.71 6.49
N ARG A 74 -19.50 -3.03 5.23
CA ARG A 74 -18.96 -4.20 4.53
C ARG A 74 -17.45 -4.10 4.35
N GLU A 75 -16.95 -2.98 3.84
CA GLU A 75 -15.52 -2.81 3.57
C GLU A 75 -14.70 -2.70 4.87
N LEU A 76 -15.27 -2.13 5.93
CA LEU A 76 -14.64 -2.07 7.25
C LEU A 76 -14.36 -3.47 7.79
N MET A 77 -15.28 -4.43 7.60
CA MET A 77 -15.04 -5.83 7.94
C MET A 77 -14.15 -6.53 6.91
N GLN A 78 -14.48 -6.43 5.62
CA GLN A 78 -13.89 -7.23 4.55
C GLN A 78 -12.44 -6.85 4.25
N LEU A 79 -12.15 -5.55 4.12
CA LEU A 79 -10.85 -5.06 3.65
C LEU A 79 -10.01 -4.45 4.75
N PHE A 80 -10.64 -3.86 5.79
CA PHE A 80 -9.91 -3.07 6.78
C PHE A 80 -9.68 -3.80 8.11
N SER A 81 -10.36 -4.93 8.37
CA SER A 81 -10.20 -5.62 9.65
C SER A 81 -10.20 -7.15 9.55
N VAL A 82 -11.36 -7.80 9.50
CA VAL A 82 -11.46 -9.24 9.72
C VAL A 82 -11.30 -10.10 8.46
N GLY A 83 -11.55 -9.54 7.26
CA GLY A 83 -11.51 -10.31 6.01
C GLY A 83 -12.68 -11.30 5.86
N LEU A 84 -12.73 -12.00 4.71
CA LEU A 84 -13.84 -12.90 4.37
C LEU A 84 -13.74 -14.30 4.98
N VAL A 85 -12.52 -14.78 5.21
CA VAL A 85 -12.25 -16.18 5.61
C VAL A 85 -11.56 -16.19 6.97
N GLN A 86 -11.99 -17.08 7.84
CA GLN A 86 -11.35 -17.28 9.13
C GLN A 86 -9.94 -17.85 8.95
N LEU A 87 -8.98 -17.24 9.65
CA LEU A 87 -7.57 -17.58 9.60
C LEU A 87 -7.08 -18.10 10.95
N ASN A 88 -6.10 -18.97 10.90
CA ASN A 88 -5.20 -19.21 12.01
C ASN A 88 -4.22 -18.02 12.11
N LEU A 89 -3.49 -17.92 13.22
CA LEU A 89 -2.58 -16.81 13.45
C LEU A 89 -1.41 -16.76 12.43
N ASP A 90 -1.10 -17.89 11.81
CA ASP A 90 -0.11 -18.04 10.74
C ASP A 90 -0.67 -17.72 9.35
N GLY A 91 -1.92 -17.27 9.26
CA GLY A 91 -2.60 -16.92 8.01
C GLY A 91 -3.17 -18.12 7.24
N THR A 92 -3.02 -19.34 7.71
CA THR A 92 -3.65 -20.49 7.07
C THR A 92 -5.18 -20.45 7.29
N PRO A 93 -5.99 -20.71 6.23
CA PRO A 93 -7.43 -20.62 6.34
C PRO A 93 -8.00 -21.77 7.17
N LYS A 94 -8.99 -21.45 8.00
CA LYS A 94 -9.77 -22.45 8.73
C LYS A 94 -10.81 -23.10 7.84
N ARG A 95 -11.06 -24.37 8.07
CA ARG A 95 -12.01 -25.20 7.32
C ARG A 95 -12.92 -25.96 8.28
N ASP A 96 -14.11 -26.27 7.84
CA ASP A 96 -15.02 -27.18 8.52
C ASP A 96 -14.61 -28.64 8.28
N SER A 97 -15.39 -29.57 8.85
CA SER A 97 -15.17 -31.01 8.70
C SER A 97 -15.30 -31.53 7.26
N SER A 98 -15.96 -30.78 6.38
CA SER A 98 -16.09 -31.10 4.94
C SER A 98 -14.96 -30.49 4.10
N GLY A 99 -14.06 -29.71 4.71
CA GLY A 99 -12.97 -29.00 4.02
C GLY A 99 -13.38 -27.65 3.44
N LYS A 100 -14.61 -27.18 3.63
CA LYS A 100 -15.09 -25.86 3.18
C LYS A 100 -14.48 -24.77 4.05
N LEU A 101 -14.11 -23.63 3.43
CA LEU A 101 -13.62 -22.45 4.14
C LEU A 101 -14.69 -21.90 5.08
N LEU A 102 -14.27 -21.56 6.30
CA LEU A 102 -15.14 -20.90 7.27
C LEU A 102 -15.19 -19.40 6.99
N GLU A 103 -16.41 -18.88 6.81
CA GLU A 103 -16.65 -17.45 6.63
C GLU A 103 -16.45 -16.71 7.96
N THR A 104 -15.95 -15.47 7.89
CA THR A 104 -15.71 -14.65 9.09
C THR A 104 -16.98 -14.02 9.60
N TYR A 105 -17.86 -13.58 8.72
CA TYR A 105 -19.10 -12.88 9.02
C TYR A 105 -20.19 -13.22 8.00
N SER A 106 -21.43 -12.97 8.38
CA SER A 106 -22.63 -13.16 7.56
C SER A 106 -23.17 -11.82 7.02
N GLN A 107 -24.15 -11.89 6.12
CA GLN A 107 -24.91 -10.72 5.67
C GLN A 107 -25.62 -10.00 6.84
N LYS A 108 -26.07 -10.74 7.86
CA LYS A 108 -26.66 -10.15 9.07
C LYS A 108 -25.64 -9.27 9.81
N ASP A 109 -24.38 -9.74 9.94
CA ASP A 109 -23.32 -8.94 10.58
C ASP A 109 -23.06 -7.64 9.82
N VAL A 110 -23.15 -7.67 8.46
CA VAL A 110 -23.03 -6.45 7.63
C VAL A 110 -24.14 -5.45 7.93
N ILE A 111 -25.38 -5.91 8.07
CA ILE A 111 -26.52 -5.05 8.40
C ILE A 111 -26.32 -4.44 9.80
N GLU A 112 -25.97 -5.25 10.78
CA GLU A 112 -25.85 -4.81 12.16
C GLU A 112 -24.70 -3.81 12.37
N ILE A 113 -23.53 -4.03 11.76
CA ILE A 113 -22.43 -3.04 11.82
C ILE A 113 -22.82 -1.76 11.06
N THR A 114 -23.58 -1.88 9.96
CA THR A 114 -24.07 -0.71 9.22
C THR A 114 -25.02 0.13 10.07
N ARG A 115 -25.91 -0.50 10.85
CA ARG A 115 -26.78 0.16 11.83
C ARG A 115 -25.98 0.92 12.89
N ALA A 116 -24.90 0.31 13.42
CA ALA A 116 -24.03 0.92 14.40
C ALA A 116 -23.25 2.15 13.86
N LEU A 117 -23.07 2.22 12.54
CA LEU A 117 -22.32 3.29 11.87
C LEU A 117 -23.24 4.33 11.20
N THR A 118 -24.50 4.42 11.59
CA THR A 118 -25.48 5.40 11.06
C THR A 118 -25.30 6.79 11.67
N GLY A 119 -25.76 7.82 10.94
CA GLY A 119 -25.94 9.17 11.46
C GLY A 119 -24.73 10.11 11.37
N TRP A 120 -23.69 9.72 10.65
CA TRP A 120 -22.50 10.56 10.44
C TRP A 120 -22.70 11.51 9.26
N ASN A 121 -22.32 12.78 9.47
CA ASN A 121 -22.40 13.83 8.46
C ASN A 121 -21.08 14.61 8.42
N THR A 122 -20.76 15.18 7.25
CA THR A 122 -19.65 16.12 7.15
C THR A 122 -19.89 17.34 8.02
N ALA A 123 -18.87 17.78 8.75
CA ALA A 123 -18.93 19.02 9.51
C ALA A 123 -19.23 20.20 8.59
N GLU A 124 -19.98 21.20 9.06
CA GLU A 124 -20.26 22.39 8.26
C GLU A 124 -18.97 23.07 7.83
N PRO A 125 -18.86 23.50 6.56
CA PRO A 125 -17.69 24.22 6.09
C PRO A 125 -17.60 25.59 6.76
N GLU A 126 -16.38 26.00 7.13
CA GLU A 126 -16.12 27.33 7.71
C GLU A 126 -16.45 28.47 6.73
N ILE A 127 -16.36 28.16 5.42
CA ILE A 127 -16.70 29.07 4.33
C ILE A 127 -17.86 28.45 3.56
N LYS A 128 -19.04 29.08 3.64
CA LYS A 128 -20.20 28.70 2.82
C LYS A 128 -19.91 29.05 1.36
N ARG A 129 -19.53 28.07 0.55
CA ARG A 129 -19.46 28.21 -0.90
C ARG A 129 -20.69 27.59 -1.54
N SER A 130 -21.18 28.21 -2.59
CA SER A 130 -22.45 27.91 -3.26
C SER A 130 -22.54 26.59 -4.01
N SER A 131 -21.54 25.69 -3.92
CA SER A 131 -21.58 24.41 -4.58
C SER A 131 -21.93 23.29 -3.60
N ALA A 132 -22.96 22.52 -3.93
CA ALA A 132 -23.55 21.44 -3.15
C ALA A 132 -22.59 20.25 -2.84
N ASN A 133 -21.33 20.31 -3.24
CA ASN A 133 -20.34 19.24 -3.11
C ASN A 133 -19.13 19.62 -2.25
N TRP A 134 -19.28 20.61 -1.35
CA TRP A 134 -18.20 21.04 -0.49
C TRP A 134 -18.22 20.28 0.84
N ALA A 135 -17.43 19.23 0.95
CA ALA A 135 -17.14 18.61 2.23
C ALA A 135 -16.00 19.33 2.94
N ASN A 136 -16.11 19.55 4.24
CA ASN A 136 -15.02 20.04 5.06
C ASN A 136 -14.06 18.88 5.38
N TYR A 137 -13.13 18.58 4.48
CA TYR A 137 -12.22 17.45 4.63
C TYR A 137 -11.18 17.63 5.77
N GLY A 138 -10.98 18.86 6.22
CA GLY A 138 -10.05 19.16 7.33
C GLY A 138 -10.63 18.89 8.72
N LYS A 139 -11.94 18.59 8.83
CA LYS A 139 -12.59 18.27 10.10
C LYS A 139 -13.24 16.89 10.06
N PRO A 140 -13.19 16.12 11.15
CA PRO A 140 -13.90 14.86 11.25
C PRO A 140 -15.39 15.01 10.99
N MET A 141 -16.03 13.98 10.46
CA MET A 141 -17.50 13.90 10.43
C MET A 141 -18.07 13.96 11.85
N VAL A 142 -19.26 14.47 11.96
CA VAL A 142 -19.97 14.64 13.23
C VAL A 142 -21.33 13.94 13.18
N SER A 143 -21.81 13.50 14.32
CA SER A 143 -23.17 13.02 14.50
C SER A 143 -23.99 14.14 15.18
N SER A 144 -24.34 15.16 14.39
CA SER A 144 -25.09 16.34 14.88
C SER A 144 -26.60 16.17 14.85
N TRP A 145 -27.10 15.17 14.09
CA TRP A 145 -28.51 14.91 13.92
C TRP A 145 -28.89 13.64 14.67
N THR A 146 -29.22 13.80 15.94
CA THR A 146 -29.50 12.70 16.89
C THR A 146 -30.55 11.72 16.41
N ASN A 147 -31.44 12.13 15.51
CA ASN A 147 -32.50 11.28 14.96
C ASN A 147 -32.06 10.41 13.76
N GLN A 148 -30.83 10.56 13.25
CA GLN A 148 -30.34 9.74 12.12
C GLN A 148 -29.59 8.48 12.55
N HIS A 149 -29.09 8.46 13.79
CA HIS A 149 -28.43 7.30 14.34
C HIS A 149 -29.43 6.25 14.85
N ASP A 150 -29.13 4.98 14.61
CA ASP A 150 -29.87 3.85 15.14
C ASP A 150 -29.42 3.57 16.57
N THR A 151 -30.33 3.74 17.53
CA THR A 151 -30.05 3.55 18.96
C THR A 151 -30.53 2.20 19.49
N ASP A 152 -31.09 1.31 18.67
CA ASP A 152 -31.46 -0.03 19.09
C ASP A 152 -30.22 -0.89 19.33
N SER A 153 -30.39 -2.02 20.00
CA SER A 153 -29.32 -3.00 20.18
C SER A 153 -28.85 -3.59 18.84
N LYS A 154 -27.55 -3.81 18.68
CA LYS A 154 -26.93 -4.40 17.49
C LYS A 154 -26.05 -5.58 17.87
N THR A 155 -26.13 -6.67 17.11
CA THR A 155 -25.33 -7.88 17.37
C THR A 155 -24.64 -8.34 16.09
N PHE A 156 -23.29 -8.26 16.06
CA PHE A 156 -22.48 -8.75 14.95
C PHE A 156 -21.17 -9.37 15.48
N LEU A 157 -20.61 -10.28 14.72
CA LEU A 157 -19.41 -11.06 15.08
C LEU A 157 -19.50 -11.69 16.50
N GLY A 158 -20.71 -12.10 16.90
CA GLY A 158 -20.96 -12.70 18.21
C GLY A 158 -20.88 -11.74 19.41
N LYS A 159 -20.85 -10.43 19.18
CA LYS A 159 -20.83 -9.38 20.21
C LYS A 159 -22.04 -8.47 20.09
N THR A 160 -22.57 -8.03 21.24
CA THR A 160 -23.75 -7.15 21.28
C THR A 160 -23.36 -5.76 21.78
N ILE A 161 -23.74 -4.76 21.03
CA ILE A 161 -23.75 -3.36 21.43
C ILE A 161 -25.12 -3.09 22.06
N PRO A 162 -25.22 -2.61 23.33
CA PRO A 162 -26.47 -2.37 24.00
C PRO A 162 -27.25 -1.21 23.35
N ALA A 163 -28.59 -1.23 23.51
CA ALA A 163 -29.43 -0.13 23.08
C ALA A 163 -29.17 1.16 23.89
N GLY A 164 -29.50 2.31 23.30
CA GLY A 164 -29.41 3.62 23.94
C GLY A 164 -28.06 4.30 23.83
N GLN A 165 -27.11 3.74 23.11
CA GLN A 165 -25.83 4.40 22.81
C GLN A 165 -25.98 5.45 21.71
N ASP A 166 -25.17 6.52 21.81
CA ASP A 166 -24.97 7.48 20.74
C ASP A 166 -23.97 6.95 19.69
N ALA A 167 -23.88 7.63 18.54
CA ALA A 167 -23.02 7.22 17.43
C ALA A 167 -21.54 7.13 17.80
N TYR A 168 -21.06 7.93 18.75
CA TYR A 168 -19.65 7.91 19.17
C TYR A 168 -19.33 6.68 20.02
N LYS A 169 -20.24 6.32 20.93
CA LYS A 169 -20.10 5.09 21.76
C LYS A 169 -20.25 3.83 20.92
N ASP A 170 -21.16 3.84 19.94
CA ASP A 170 -21.30 2.73 19.00
C ASP A 170 -20.04 2.57 18.15
N LEU A 171 -19.46 3.66 17.66
CA LEU A 171 -18.19 3.63 16.94
C LEU A 171 -17.04 3.07 17.79
N ASP A 172 -16.93 3.48 19.06
CA ASP A 172 -15.93 2.94 19.98
C ASP A 172 -16.12 1.43 20.19
N SER A 173 -17.36 0.98 20.36
CA SER A 173 -17.72 -0.43 20.47
C SER A 173 -17.41 -1.22 19.20
N VAL A 174 -17.72 -0.68 18.03
CA VAL A 174 -17.41 -1.28 16.72
C VAL A 174 -15.90 -1.48 16.57
N VAL A 175 -15.11 -0.44 16.86
CA VAL A 175 -13.65 -0.50 16.76
C VAL A 175 -13.07 -1.53 17.72
N ASP A 176 -13.55 -1.58 18.98
CA ASP A 176 -13.10 -2.54 19.96
C ASP A 176 -13.40 -3.99 19.53
N ILE A 177 -14.61 -4.25 19.04
CA ILE A 177 -15.00 -5.57 18.52
C ILE A 177 -14.09 -5.98 17.36
N LEU A 178 -13.83 -5.10 16.40
CA LEU A 178 -13.04 -5.41 15.22
C LEU A 178 -11.56 -5.61 15.53
N VAL A 179 -10.96 -4.75 16.36
CA VAL A 179 -9.52 -4.85 16.68
C VAL A 179 -9.22 -6.09 17.52
N ASN A 180 -10.12 -6.45 18.44
CA ASN A 180 -9.97 -7.63 19.28
C ASN A 180 -10.47 -8.93 18.61
N HIS A 181 -11.03 -8.86 17.40
CA HIS A 181 -11.47 -10.06 16.69
C HIS A 181 -10.24 -10.93 16.30
N PRO A 182 -10.28 -12.26 16.52
CA PRO A 182 -9.13 -13.14 16.30
C PRO A 182 -8.52 -13.06 14.89
N ASN A 183 -9.35 -12.74 13.90
CA ASN A 183 -8.95 -12.70 12.49
C ASN A 183 -8.22 -11.40 12.10
N THR A 184 -8.39 -10.33 12.85
CA THR A 184 -7.82 -9.01 12.51
C THR A 184 -6.29 -9.04 12.57
N ALA A 185 -5.73 -9.70 13.58
CA ALA A 185 -4.28 -9.78 13.73
C ALA A 185 -3.59 -10.44 12.51
N PRO A 186 -3.93 -11.67 12.07
CA PRO A 186 -3.30 -12.27 10.91
C PRO A 186 -3.65 -11.54 9.61
N PHE A 187 -4.88 -11.06 9.44
CA PHE A 187 -5.32 -10.39 8.24
C PHE A 187 -4.56 -9.08 8.00
N VAL A 188 -4.54 -8.18 8.98
CA VAL A 188 -3.87 -6.88 8.86
C VAL A 188 -2.36 -7.05 8.79
N SER A 189 -1.78 -7.96 9.58
CA SER A 189 -0.34 -8.25 9.55
C SER A 189 0.12 -8.71 8.16
N LEU A 190 -0.66 -9.56 7.50
CA LEU A 190 -0.36 -9.99 6.12
C LEU A 190 -0.30 -8.79 5.18
N ARG A 191 -1.27 -7.85 5.23
CA ARG A 191 -1.29 -6.65 4.39
C ARG A 191 -0.06 -5.76 4.62
N LEU A 192 0.32 -5.58 5.88
CA LEU A 192 1.50 -4.80 6.24
C LEU A 192 2.80 -5.47 5.77
N ILE A 193 2.95 -6.78 5.95
CA ILE A 193 4.11 -7.53 5.44
C ILE A 193 4.21 -7.40 3.91
N GLN A 194 3.09 -7.64 3.21
CA GLN A 194 3.02 -7.52 1.75
C GLN A 194 3.45 -6.14 1.26
N GLY A 195 3.06 -5.08 1.95
CA GLY A 195 3.45 -3.72 1.59
C GLY A 195 4.89 -3.34 1.95
N MET A 196 5.47 -3.98 2.98
CA MET A 196 6.78 -3.60 3.52
C MET A 196 7.95 -4.44 2.97
N THR A 197 7.80 -5.76 2.92
CA THR A 197 8.92 -6.69 2.70
C THR A 197 8.70 -7.69 1.57
N THR A 198 7.73 -8.58 1.67
CA THR A 198 7.52 -9.66 0.71
C THR A 198 6.02 -9.88 0.43
N SER A 199 5.69 -10.15 -0.82
CA SER A 199 4.31 -10.42 -1.23
C SER A 199 3.76 -11.75 -0.70
N ASP A 200 4.64 -12.73 -0.46
CA ASP A 200 4.29 -14.09 -0.04
C ASP A 200 5.12 -14.51 1.19
N PRO A 201 4.78 -13.98 2.40
CA PRO A 201 5.49 -14.35 3.63
C PRO A 201 5.27 -15.81 3.99
N SER A 202 6.24 -16.43 4.70
CA SER A 202 6.02 -17.74 5.27
C SER A 202 4.94 -17.68 6.37
N PRO A 203 4.20 -18.78 6.61
CA PRO A 203 3.28 -18.87 7.73
C PRO A 203 3.94 -18.54 9.08
N ALA A 204 5.19 -18.97 9.28
CA ALA A 204 5.95 -18.67 10.50
C ALA A 204 6.27 -17.18 10.67
N TYR A 205 6.62 -16.49 9.59
CA TYR A 205 6.83 -15.03 9.62
C TYR A 205 5.54 -14.31 9.95
N LEU A 206 4.45 -14.64 9.25
CA LEU A 206 3.14 -14.04 9.51
C LEU A 206 2.69 -14.28 10.96
N GLN A 207 2.87 -15.50 11.49
CA GLN A 207 2.51 -15.83 12.88
C GLN A 207 3.25 -14.95 13.89
N ARG A 208 4.56 -14.75 13.73
CA ARG A 208 5.34 -13.90 14.65
C ARG A 208 4.82 -12.45 14.65
N VAL A 209 4.57 -11.88 13.47
CA VAL A 209 4.06 -10.51 13.34
C VAL A 209 2.62 -10.39 13.87
N ALA A 210 1.75 -11.35 13.52
CA ALA A 210 0.36 -11.38 13.99
C ALA A 210 0.27 -11.55 15.51
N THR A 211 1.21 -12.28 16.12
CA THR A 211 1.33 -12.36 17.59
C THR A 211 1.60 -10.98 18.19
N VAL A 212 2.56 -10.24 17.64
CA VAL A 212 2.85 -8.87 18.11
C VAL A 212 1.63 -7.96 17.94
N PHE A 213 0.92 -8.05 16.81
CA PHE A 213 -0.32 -7.28 16.60
C PHE A 213 -1.37 -7.60 17.67
N LYS A 214 -1.64 -8.88 17.89
CA LYS A 214 -2.61 -9.37 18.90
C LYS A 214 -2.24 -8.89 20.31
N ASP A 215 -1.01 -9.13 20.74
CA ASP A 215 -0.55 -8.87 22.12
C ASP A 215 -0.47 -7.37 22.42
N THR A 216 -0.31 -6.53 21.39
CA THR A 216 -0.25 -5.07 21.53
C THR A 216 -1.52 -4.36 21.09
N LYS A 217 -2.58 -5.12 20.78
CA LYS A 217 -3.86 -4.61 20.27
C LYS A 217 -3.67 -3.69 19.07
N GLY A 218 -2.76 -4.06 18.16
CA GLY A 218 -2.50 -3.33 16.92
C GLY A 218 -1.62 -2.09 17.09
N ASN A 219 -0.64 -2.09 18.00
CA ASN A 219 0.36 -1.02 18.03
C ASN A 219 1.24 -1.07 16.79
N LEU A 220 0.97 -0.18 15.82
CA LEU A 220 1.62 -0.19 14.51
C LEU A 220 3.14 0.02 14.60
N ALA A 221 3.65 0.80 15.55
CA ALA A 221 5.10 0.96 15.73
C ALA A 221 5.77 -0.39 16.04
N LYS A 222 5.18 -1.17 16.97
CA LYS A 222 5.69 -2.50 17.33
C LYS A 222 5.52 -3.51 16.20
N VAL A 223 4.40 -3.47 15.51
CA VAL A 223 4.12 -4.35 14.36
C VAL A 223 5.10 -4.07 13.21
N ILE A 224 5.31 -2.81 12.84
CA ILE A 224 6.27 -2.42 11.78
C ILE A 224 7.70 -2.79 12.20
N PHE A 225 8.06 -2.58 13.47
CA PHE A 225 9.36 -3.02 13.98
C PHE A 225 9.52 -4.55 13.83
N ALA A 226 8.52 -5.34 14.24
CA ALA A 226 8.54 -6.79 14.10
C ALA A 226 8.67 -7.22 12.63
N ILE A 227 7.95 -6.57 11.72
CA ILE A 227 8.05 -6.84 10.27
C ILE A 227 9.48 -6.62 9.76
N LEU A 228 10.08 -5.47 10.07
CA LEU A 228 11.37 -5.09 9.49
C LEU A 228 12.58 -5.77 10.15
N THR A 229 12.42 -6.28 11.36
CA THR A 229 13.49 -6.98 12.09
C THR A 229 13.33 -8.49 12.12
N ASP A 230 12.27 -9.03 11.52
CA ASP A 230 12.04 -10.47 11.45
C ASP A 230 13.23 -11.19 10.77
N PRO A 231 13.65 -12.36 11.25
CA PRO A 231 14.73 -13.12 10.63
C PRO A 231 14.54 -13.39 9.14
N GLU A 232 13.29 -13.68 8.71
CA GLU A 232 13.00 -13.91 7.30
C GLU A 232 13.17 -12.63 6.47
N ALA A 233 12.71 -11.49 6.98
CA ALA A 233 12.91 -10.19 6.33
C ALA A 233 14.40 -9.81 6.26
N ARG A 234 15.15 -10.04 7.33
CA ARG A 234 16.59 -9.74 7.37
C ARG A 234 17.42 -10.68 6.49
N ALA A 235 17.02 -11.96 6.39
CA ALA A 235 17.62 -12.88 5.44
C ALA A 235 17.39 -12.44 3.99
N GLY A 236 16.25 -11.77 3.69
CA GLY A 236 15.96 -11.19 2.38
C GLY A 236 16.91 -10.08 1.94
N ASP A 237 17.64 -9.46 2.86
CA ASP A 237 18.69 -8.48 2.54
C ASP A 237 19.95 -9.13 1.94
N VAL A 238 20.06 -10.46 2.01
CA VAL A 238 21.24 -11.19 1.52
C VAL A 238 20.81 -12.16 0.42
N PHE A 239 21.38 -11.97 -0.77
CA PHE A 239 21.09 -12.81 -1.94
C PHE A 239 21.32 -14.30 -1.63
N GLY A 240 20.34 -15.12 -2.03
CA GLY A 240 20.43 -16.59 -1.89
C GLY A 240 20.21 -17.13 -0.48
N LYS A 241 19.92 -16.27 0.53
CA LYS A 241 19.65 -16.73 1.91
C LYS A 241 18.15 -16.87 2.25
N THR A 242 17.27 -16.56 1.31
CA THR A 242 15.84 -16.69 1.48
C THR A 242 15.22 -17.69 0.51
N ARG A 243 13.90 -17.94 0.69
CA ARG A 243 13.11 -18.69 -0.27
C ARG A 243 13.16 -18.03 -1.66
N ASN A 244 13.08 -18.84 -2.70
CA ASN A 244 13.11 -18.35 -4.10
C ASN A 244 11.97 -17.36 -4.43
N ASN A 245 10.89 -17.36 -3.67
CA ASN A 245 9.72 -16.48 -3.82
C ASN A 245 9.68 -15.34 -2.79
N PHE A 246 10.76 -15.08 -2.06
CA PHE A 246 10.84 -13.92 -1.16
C PHE A 246 11.05 -12.64 -1.95
N GLY A 247 10.35 -11.59 -1.54
CA GLY A 247 10.40 -10.28 -2.17
C GLY A 247 9.04 -9.82 -2.69
N ARG A 248 9.04 -8.71 -3.38
CA ARG A 248 7.85 -8.15 -4.01
C ARG A 248 8.19 -7.43 -5.30
N ILE A 249 7.31 -7.50 -6.28
CA ILE A 249 7.42 -6.66 -7.47
C ILE A 249 7.12 -5.21 -7.07
N LYS A 250 8.02 -4.29 -7.40
CA LYS A 250 7.77 -2.88 -7.13
C LYS A 250 6.68 -2.34 -8.05
N GLU A 251 5.68 -1.75 -7.46
CA GLU A 251 4.65 -0.99 -8.18
C GLU A 251 5.27 0.23 -8.90
N PRO A 252 4.68 0.74 -10.00
CA PRO A 252 5.27 1.79 -10.83
C PRO A 252 5.79 2.99 -10.06
N VAL A 253 5.01 3.55 -9.13
CA VAL A 253 5.44 4.70 -8.33
C VAL A 253 6.70 4.42 -7.51
N LEU A 254 6.87 3.19 -7.01
CA LEU A 254 8.06 2.79 -6.27
C LEU A 254 9.24 2.51 -7.17
N VAL A 255 9.03 1.99 -8.37
CA VAL A 255 10.08 1.81 -9.39
C VAL A 255 10.69 3.17 -9.73
N PHE A 256 9.86 4.12 -10.15
CA PHE A 256 10.34 5.44 -10.58
C PHE A 256 10.98 6.22 -9.43
N THR A 257 10.36 6.26 -8.25
CA THR A 257 10.94 6.98 -7.11
C THR A 257 12.24 6.35 -6.60
N SER A 258 12.38 5.02 -6.64
CA SER A 258 13.64 4.36 -6.28
C SER A 258 14.73 4.57 -7.34
N GLY A 259 14.37 4.57 -8.62
CA GLY A 259 15.28 4.88 -9.73
C GLY A 259 15.86 6.30 -9.60
N PHE A 260 15.01 7.31 -9.45
CA PHE A 260 15.47 8.68 -9.24
C PHE A 260 16.34 8.86 -7.99
N ARG A 261 16.02 8.18 -6.89
CA ARG A 261 16.88 8.20 -5.70
C ARG A 261 18.24 7.56 -5.94
N GLY A 262 18.28 6.43 -6.65
CA GLY A 262 19.54 5.77 -7.03
C GLY A 262 20.42 6.68 -7.88
N LEU A 263 19.81 7.46 -8.78
CA LEU A 263 20.49 8.48 -9.58
C LEU A 263 20.85 9.75 -8.79
N GLY A 264 20.51 9.83 -7.51
CA GLY A 264 20.78 11.00 -6.67
C GLY A 264 19.98 12.24 -7.06
N CYS A 265 18.85 12.06 -7.79
CA CYS A 265 18.04 13.18 -8.27
C CYS A 265 17.40 13.95 -7.12
N LYS A 266 17.54 15.27 -7.17
CA LYS A 266 16.81 16.22 -6.34
C LYS A 266 15.54 16.57 -7.10
N VAL A 267 14.47 15.81 -6.93
CA VAL A 267 13.21 16.05 -7.66
C VAL A 267 12.72 17.45 -7.34
N ALA A 268 13.03 18.40 -8.19
CA ALA A 268 12.43 19.73 -8.15
C ALA A 268 11.03 19.61 -8.75
N ILE A 269 10.03 19.56 -7.91
CA ILE A 269 8.59 19.42 -8.24
C ILE A 269 8.09 20.51 -9.20
N LYS A 270 8.88 21.58 -9.46
CA LYS A 270 8.47 22.77 -10.20
C LYS A 270 8.23 22.60 -11.71
N LYS A 271 8.60 21.47 -12.32
CA LYS A 271 8.46 21.27 -13.79
C LYS A 271 7.87 19.95 -14.24
N THR A 272 7.39 19.12 -13.32
CA THR A 272 6.97 17.77 -13.73
C THR A 272 5.59 17.41 -13.21
N ASP A 273 4.57 17.69 -14.01
CA ASP A 273 3.36 16.86 -14.08
C ASP A 273 3.70 15.40 -14.51
N LYS A 274 4.90 15.19 -14.98
CA LYS A 274 5.42 13.94 -15.56
C LYS A 274 5.47 12.71 -14.65
N PRO A 275 5.79 12.75 -13.34
CA PRO A 275 5.70 11.54 -12.51
C PRO A 275 4.30 10.92 -12.49
N ASN A 276 3.26 11.75 -12.48
CA ASN A 276 1.88 11.25 -12.56
C ASN A 276 1.55 10.67 -13.92
N GLU A 277 2.01 11.29 -15.02
CA GLU A 277 1.83 10.77 -16.37
C GLU A 277 2.57 9.46 -16.57
N VAL A 278 3.80 9.36 -16.08
CA VAL A 278 4.61 8.14 -16.18
C VAL A 278 3.99 6.99 -15.41
N THR A 279 3.53 7.24 -14.18
CA THR A 279 2.86 6.19 -13.40
C THR A 279 1.50 5.84 -13.99
N GLN A 280 0.78 6.81 -14.56
CA GLN A 280 -0.49 6.59 -15.25
C GLN A 280 -0.30 5.73 -16.51
N SER A 281 0.73 5.98 -17.31
CA SER A 281 1.07 5.15 -18.49
C SER A 281 1.49 3.72 -18.12
N ASN A 282 1.79 3.47 -16.84
CA ASN A 282 2.07 2.16 -16.29
C ASN A 282 0.92 1.64 -15.40
N ASN A 283 -0.31 2.00 -15.70
CA ASN A 283 -1.54 1.55 -15.05
C ASN A 283 -1.65 1.87 -13.55
N GLN A 284 -0.86 2.83 -13.04
CA GLN A 284 -0.96 3.28 -11.67
C GLN A 284 -0.97 4.80 -11.58
N LYS A 285 -2.14 5.39 -11.37
CA LYS A 285 -2.26 6.78 -10.94
C LYS A 285 -2.50 6.79 -9.42
N PRO A 286 -1.49 7.07 -8.59
CA PRO A 286 -1.63 7.03 -7.14
C PRO A 286 -2.89 7.76 -6.65
N LEU A 287 -3.60 7.18 -5.69
CA LEU A 287 -4.87 7.68 -5.15
C LEU A 287 -6.02 7.83 -6.17
N ASN A 288 -5.91 7.27 -7.37
CA ASN A 288 -6.97 7.31 -8.38
C ASN A 288 -7.40 5.88 -8.78
N ALA A 289 -7.50 5.00 -7.81
CA ALA A 289 -7.89 3.62 -7.99
C ALA A 289 -9.27 3.46 -8.63
N TYR A 290 -9.46 2.38 -9.39
CA TYR A 290 -10.74 2.05 -10.02
C TYR A 290 -11.74 1.40 -9.07
N SER A 291 -11.26 0.78 -8.00
CA SER A 291 -12.06 0.04 -7.03
C SER A 291 -11.45 0.11 -5.62
N VAL A 292 -12.19 -0.44 -4.65
CA VAL A 292 -11.74 -0.61 -3.26
C VAL A 292 -10.53 -1.56 -3.11
N PHE A 293 -10.21 -2.35 -4.14
CA PHE A 293 -9.03 -3.21 -4.21
C PHE A 293 -7.79 -2.48 -4.72
N ASN A 294 -7.81 -1.16 -4.81
CA ASN A 294 -6.75 -0.35 -5.37
C ASN A 294 -6.45 -0.73 -6.84
N PHE A 295 -5.19 -0.90 -7.19
CA PHE A 295 -4.74 -1.27 -8.55
C PHE A 295 -4.53 -2.77 -8.71
N PHE A 296 -4.45 -3.51 -7.60
CA PHE A 296 -4.26 -4.95 -7.59
C PHE A 296 -4.92 -5.59 -6.35
N PRO A 297 -5.63 -6.72 -6.50
CA PRO A 297 -6.19 -7.42 -5.37
C PRO A 297 -5.07 -8.07 -4.56
N PRO A 298 -5.09 -7.97 -3.23
CA PRO A 298 -4.00 -8.42 -2.37
C PRO A 298 -3.80 -9.95 -2.32
N ASN A 299 -4.75 -10.70 -2.85
CA ASN A 299 -4.71 -12.16 -2.96
C ASN A 299 -4.37 -12.64 -4.38
N HIS A 300 -3.95 -11.74 -5.28
CA HIS A 300 -3.52 -12.15 -6.62
C HIS A 300 -2.31 -13.08 -6.54
N ARG A 301 -2.33 -14.14 -7.37
CA ARG A 301 -1.27 -15.15 -7.44
C ARG A 301 -0.65 -15.16 -8.82
N THR A 302 0.62 -15.51 -8.88
CA THR A 302 1.31 -15.75 -10.15
C THR A 302 0.61 -16.89 -10.89
N GLN A 303 0.32 -16.68 -12.17
CA GLN A 303 -0.37 -17.68 -12.99
C GLN A 303 0.37 -19.01 -12.99
N GLY A 304 -0.36 -20.09 -12.79
CA GLY A 304 0.19 -21.45 -12.74
C GLY A 304 0.91 -21.80 -11.44
N THR A 305 0.89 -20.93 -10.43
CA THR A 305 1.51 -21.15 -9.12
C THR A 305 0.57 -20.80 -7.97
N ASN A 306 1.00 -21.13 -6.74
CA ASN A 306 0.32 -20.69 -5.52
C ASN A 306 0.98 -19.47 -4.85
N VAL A 307 1.99 -18.87 -5.49
CA VAL A 307 2.75 -17.74 -4.94
C VAL A 307 1.92 -16.46 -5.00
N LEU A 308 1.80 -15.78 -3.87
CA LEU A 308 1.16 -14.47 -3.79
C LEU A 308 2.06 -13.41 -4.44
N ALA A 309 1.53 -12.69 -5.42
CA ALA A 309 2.22 -11.60 -6.11
C ALA A 309 1.23 -10.50 -6.53
N PRO A 310 0.64 -9.76 -5.58
CA PRO A 310 -0.38 -8.74 -5.85
C PRO A 310 0.04 -7.75 -6.93
N GLU A 311 1.25 -7.24 -6.85
CA GLU A 311 1.79 -6.20 -7.72
C GLU A 311 2.07 -6.69 -9.15
N GLN A 312 2.14 -8.02 -9.37
CA GLN A 312 2.31 -8.60 -10.71
C GLN A 312 1.14 -8.23 -11.63
N LYS A 313 -0.03 -7.91 -11.07
CA LYS A 313 -1.17 -7.38 -11.83
C LYS A 313 -0.83 -6.12 -12.62
N LEU A 314 0.16 -5.34 -12.16
CA LEU A 314 0.67 -4.13 -12.81
C LEU A 314 1.96 -4.38 -13.61
N LEU A 315 2.28 -5.63 -13.92
CA LEU A 315 3.48 -5.97 -14.68
C LEU A 315 3.19 -7.07 -15.69
N ASN A 316 2.82 -6.66 -16.87
CA ASN A 316 2.80 -7.51 -18.07
C ASN A 316 3.87 -7.01 -19.06
N SER A 317 3.97 -7.63 -20.23
CA SER A 317 4.98 -7.27 -21.25
C SER A 317 4.88 -5.82 -21.72
N VAL A 318 3.68 -5.25 -21.77
CA VAL A 318 3.45 -3.85 -22.20
C VAL A 318 3.94 -2.88 -21.14
N GLU A 319 3.52 -3.07 -19.88
CA GLU A 319 3.96 -2.25 -18.76
C GLU A 319 5.46 -2.40 -18.51
N PHE A 320 6.00 -3.60 -18.69
CA PHE A 320 7.44 -3.81 -18.64
C PHE A 320 8.16 -2.95 -19.68
N SER A 321 7.76 -3.03 -20.96
CA SER A 321 8.33 -2.21 -22.04
C SER A 321 8.16 -0.71 -21.78
N SER A 322 7.02 -0.29 -21.24
CA SER A 322 6.75 1.12 -20.90
C SER A 322 7.69 1.63 -19.80
N ARG A 323 7.92 0.82 -18.74
CA ARG A 323 8.90 1.17 -17.68
C ARG A 323 10.30 1.33 -18.24
N MET A 324 10.66 0.43 -19.14
CA MET A 324 11.95 0.47 -19.84
C MET A 324 12.09 1.72 -20.69
N GLY A 325 11.11 1.98 -21.54
CA GLY A 325 11.09 3.16 -22.42
C GLY A 325 11.23 4.48 -21.64
N PHE A 326 10.61 4.57 -20.46
CA PHE A 326 10.76 5.74 -19.60
C PHE A 326 12.20 5.95 -19.12
N PHE A 327 12.85 4.90 -18.62
CA PHE A 327 14.23 5.04 -18.14
C PHE A 327 15.19 5.30 -19.28
N ASN A 328 15.01 4.66 -20.45
CA ASN A 328 15.80 4.97 -21.64
C ASN A 328 15.66 6.46 -22.00
N TRP A 329 14.41 6.95 -22.11
CA TRP A 329 14.17 8.36 -22.40
C TRP A 329 14.78 9.30 -21.34
N ALA A 330 14.63 8.98 -20.04
CA ALA A 330 15.16 9.82 -18.97
C ALA A 330 16.68 9.87 -18.98
N LEU A 331 17.34 8.76 -19.31
CA LEU A 331 18.79 8.65 -19.31
C LEU A 331 19.42 9.20 -20.60
N ASP A 332 18.73 9.11 -21.73
CA ASP A 332 19.15 9.70 -22.98
C ASP A 332 18.97 11.24 -22.99
N ASN A 333 18.19 11.77 -22.07
CA ASN A 333 17.93 13.20 -21.99
C ASN A 333 18.70 13.83 -20.80
N GLU A 334 19.98 14.14 -21.04
CA GLU A 334 20.87 14.75 -20.05
C GLU A 334 20.32 16.07 -19.49
N THR A 335 19.63 16.86 -20.32
CA THR A 335 18.95 18.09 -19.89
C THR A 335 17.88 17.79 -18.85
N SER A 336 17.06 16.75 -19.07
CA SER A 336 16.03 16.35 -18.10
C SER A 336 16.61 15.83 -16.79
N LEU A 337 17.72 15.10 -16.84
CA LEU A 337 18.45 14.64 -15.64
C LEU A 337 19.05 15.82 -14.87
N ASN A 338 19.66 16.77 -15.55
CA ASN A 338 20.20 17.98 -14.95
C ASN A 338 19.11 18.86 -14.35
N ASP A 339 17.99 19.03 -15.06
CA ASP A 339 16.80 19.75 -14.55
C ASP A 339 16.20 19.09 -13.32
N ALA A 340 16.27 17.76 -13.22
CA ALA A 340 15.88 17.01 -12.04
C ALA A 340 16.95 17.01 -10.93
N GLY A 341 18.10 17.62 -11.17
CA GLY A 341 19.25 17.69 -10.25
C GLY A 341 19.85 16.33 -9.93
N CYS A 342 19.86 15.41 -10.91
CA CYS A 342 20.45 14.09 -10.76
C CYS A 342 21.98 14.14 -10.75
N ASP A 343 22.60 13.25 -10.01
CA ASP A 343 24.07 13.17 -9.86
C ASP A 343 24.71 12.37 -11.01
N VAL A 344 24.52 12.85 -12.25
CA VAL A 344 25.07 12.20 -13.45
C VAL A 344 26.60 12.24 -13.45
N ALA A 345 27.20 13.27 -12.86
CA ALA A 345 28.65 13.46 -12.82
C ALA A 345 29.37 12.31 -12.11
N THR A 346 28.84 11.84 -10.99
CA THR A 346 29.40 10.69 -10.24
C THR A 346 29.44 9.43 -11.09
N PHE A 347 28.38 9.15 -11.86
CA PHE A 347 28.32 7.98 -12.76
C PHE A 347 29.31 8.12 -13.93
N LYS A 348 29.41 9.30 -14.54
CA LYS A 348 30.41 9.58 -15.60
C LYS A 348 31.85 9.44 -15.08
N THR A 349 32.13 9.93 -13.88
CA THR A 349 33.44 9.80 -13.25
C THR A 349 33.78 8.34 -12.99
N ALA A 350 32.87 7.56 -12.45
CA ALA A 350 33.08 6.13 -12.22
C ALA A 350 33.35 5.39 -13.54
N GLN A 351 32.59 5.70 -14.58
CA GLN A 351 32.77 5.12 -15.92
C GLN A 351 34.13 5.50 -16.54
N ALA A 352 34.58 6.73 -16.36
CA ALA A 352 35.90 7.17 -16.88
C ALA A 352 37.05 6.41 -16.23
N VAL A 353 36.86 5.83 -15.04
CA VAL A 353 37.85 4.96 -14.40
C VAL A 353 37.82 3.55 -14.98
N SER A 354 36.67 2.87 -14.94
CA SER A 354 36.44 1.58 -15.60
C SER A 354 34.95 1.18 -15.54
N ASP A 355 34.57 0.21 -16.39
CA ASP A 355 33.23 -0.38 -16.39
C ASP A 355 32.93 -1.10 -15.07
N GLU A 356 33.95 -1.69 -14.44
CA GLU A 356 33.83 -2.34 -13.13
C GLU A 356 33.51 -1.31 -12.03
N LYS A 357 34.15 -0.13 -12.06
CA LYS A 357 33.88 0.95 -11.10
C LYS A 357 32.47 1.49 -11.26
N LEU A 358 32.01 1.64 -12.48
CA LEU A 358 30.63 2.02 -12.74
C LEU A 358 29.67 0.93 -12.21
N MET A 359 29.99 -0.34 -12.45
CA MET A 359 29.17 -1.47 -11.98
C MET A 359 29.12 -1.54 -10.46
N ASP A 360 30.23 -1.31 -9.76
CA ASP A 360 30.28 -1.24 -8.29
C ASP A 360 29.34 -0.13 -7.77
N LEU A 361 29.43 1.07 -8.35
CA LEU A 361 28.56 2.19 -8.00
C LEU A 361 27.08 1.85 -8.23
N MET A 362 26.77 1.22 -9.35
CA MET A 362 25.40 0.79 -9.66
C MET A 362 24.91 -0.27 -8.68
N ASN A 363 25.77 -1.24 -8.34
CA ASN A 363 25.46 -2.28 -7.36
C ASN A 363 25.13 -1.67 -5.99
N ASP A 364 25.94 -0.72 -5.52
CA ASP A 364 25.69 -0.04 -4.25
C ASP A 364 24.38 0.76 -4.25
N ARG A 365 24.15 1.56 -5.31
CA ARG A 365 23.02 2.49 -5.38
C ARG A 365 21.67 1.81 -5.58
N PHE A 366 21.63 0.72 -6.37
CA PHE A 366 20.40 0.10 -6.81
C PHE A 366 20.15 -1.29 -6.22
N PHE A 367 21.24 -2.03 -5.91
CA PHE A 367 21.17 -3.42 -5.44
C PHE A 367 21.69 -3.64 -4.03
N ARG A 368 22.16 -2.59 -3.34
CA ARG A 368 22.75 -2.68 -1.99
C ARG A 368 23.92 -3.66 -1.90
N GLY A 369 24.73 -3.76 -2.94
CA GLY A 369 25.82 -4.73 -3.02
C GLY A 369 25.40 -6.18 -3.30
N ALA A 370 24.12 -6.44 -3.56
CA ALA A 370 23.60 -7.81 -3.69
C ALA A 370 23.71 -8.41 -5.10
N LEU A 371 24.24 -7.66 -6.07
CA LEU A 371 24.42 -8.16 -7.44
C LEU A 371 25.53 -9.21 -7.46
N SER A 372 25.24 -10.40 -8.03
CA SER A 372 26.26 -11.44 -8.12
C SER A 372 27.38 -11.09 -9.11
N SER A 373 28.58 -11.60 -8.87
CA SER A 373 29.73 -11.36 -9.74
C SER A 373 29.50 -11.86 -11.17
N SER A 374 28.76 -12.97 -11.34
CA SER A 374 28.40 -13.49 -12.67
C SER A 374 27.49 -12.56 -13.43
N VAL A 375 26.50 -12.00 -12.76
CA VAL A 375 25.58 -11.03 -13.35
C VAL A 375 26.30 -9.72 -13.67
N SER A 376 27.12 -9.19 -12.75
CA SER A 376 27.94 -8.00 -12.98
C SER A 376 28.83 -8.18 -14.21
N LYS A 377 29.47 -9.33 -14.33
CA LYS A 377 30.31 -9.64 -15.51
C LYS A 377 29.49 -9.69 -16.79
N SER A 378 28.35 -10.38 -16.80
CA SER A 378 27.49 -10.46 -17.98
C SER A 378 27.01 -9.07 -18.45
N LEU A 379 26.76 -8.17 -17.51
CA LEU A 379 26.36 -6.79 -17.82
C LEU A 379 27.52 -5.98 -18.41
N ILE A 380 28.73 -6.12 -17.85
CA ILE A 380 29.94 -5.48 -18.39
C ILE A 380 30.23 -5.99 -19.79
N ASP A 381 30.15 -7.32 -20.01
CA ASP A 381 30.39 -7.92 -21.32
C ASP A 381 29.31 -7.46 -22.35
N ALA A 382 28.05 -7.42 -21.96
CA ALA A 382 26.99 -6.88 -22.80
C ALA A 382 27.24 -5.42 -23.15
N HIS A 383 27.68 -4.63 -22.19
CA HIS A 383 28.06 -3.23 -22.42
C HIS A 383 29.19 -3.12 -23.46
N LYS A 384 30.30 -3.82 -23.24
CA LYS A 384 31.46 -3.80 -24.16
C LYS A 384 31.09 -4.21 -25.57
N ASN A 385 30.19 -5.18 -25.74
CA ASN A 385 29.76 -5.66 -27.06
C ASN A 385 28.80 -4.69 -27.78
N LEU A 386 28.00 -3.94 -27.03
CA LEU A 386 27.04 -2.98 -27.59
C LEU A 386 27.67 -1.59 -27.81
N TRP A 387 28.73 -1.27 -27.08
CA TRP A 387 29.36 0.07 -27.05
C TRP A 387 30.13 0.44 -28.31
N ASN A 388 30.53 -0.52 -29.13
CA ASN A 388 31.22 -0.21 -30.40
C ASN A 388 30.37 0.66 -31.34
N ARG A 389 29.22 1.13 -30.94
CA ARG A 389 28.32 1.87 -31.83
C ARG A 389 27.85 3.24 -31.33
N HIS A 390 27.77 3.63 -30.07
CA HIS A 390 27.40 5.03 -29.68
C HIS A 390 27.21 5.22 -28.15
N ASN A 391 27.80 6.31 -27.62
CA ASN A 391 27.48 7.16 -26.44
C ASN A 391 27.25 6.55 -25.03
N THR A 392 27.82 7.29 -24.04
CA THR A 392 27.79 7.07 -22.58
C THR A 392 26.41 6.83 -21.96
N THR A 393 25.36 7.27 -22.59
CA THR A 393 23.98 7.19 -22.15
C THR A 393 23.43 5.76 -22.21
N CYS A 394 23.94 4.94 -23.13
CA CYS A 394 23.43 3.59 -23.38
C CYS A 394 23.70 2.62 -22.22
N LEU A 395 24.80 2.80 -21.46
CA LEU A 395 25.14 1.91 -20.33
C LEU A 395 24.14 1.98 -19.19
N VAL A 396 23.78 3.19 -18.79
CA VAL A 396 22.82 3.42 -17.71
C VAL A 396 21.44 2.89 -18.12
N SER A 397 21.09 3.01 -19.41
CA SER A 397 19.84 2.47 -19.97
C SER A 397 19.78 0.96 -19.92
N TYR A 398 20.84 0.26 -20.34
CA TYR A 398 20.88 -1.22 -20.30
C TYR A 398 21.02 -1.77 -18.88
N LEU A 399 21.70 -1.07 -18.00
CA LEU A 399 21.77 -1.43 -16.57
C LEU A 399 20.43 -1.23 -15.88
N PHE A 400 19.69 -0.18 -16.20
CA PHE A 400 18.31 -0.05 -15.76
C PHE A 400 17.39 -1.14 -16.32
N LEU A 401 17.59 -1.54 -17.58
CA LEU A 401 16.91 -2.68 -18.20
C LEU A 401 17.06 -3.96 -17.36
N TYR A 402 18.28 -4.24 -16.95
CA TYR A 402 18.56 -5.42 -16.14
C TYR A 402 18.14 -5.25 -14.69
N ILE A 403 18.25 -4.05 -14.12
CA ILE A 403 17.80 -3.69 -12.78
C ILE A 403 16.30 -3.96 -12.62
N ILE A 404 15.50 -3.59 -13.60
CA ILE A 404 14.05 -3.81 -13.56
C ILE A 404 13.75 -5.30 -13.72
N ASN A 405 14.46 -6.01 -14.60
CA ASN A 405 14.32 -7.45 -14.77
C ASN A 405 14.81 -8.27 -13.58
N SER A 406 15.86 -7.83 -12.88
CA SER A 406 16.38 -8.52 -11.71
C SER A 406 15.66 -8.13 -10.42
N LEU A 407 14.95 -7.00 -10.38
CA LEU A 407 14.06 -6.62 -9.28
C LEU A 407 12.80 -7.49 -9.20
N GLU A 408 12.54 -8.36 -10.18
CA GLU A 408 11.57 -9.45 -10.06
C GLU A 408 11.98 -10.51 -9.03
N LYS A 409 13.20 -10.48 -8.54
CA LYS A 409 13.72 -11.44 -7.57
C LYS A 409 14.16 -10.83 -6.23
N PHE A 410 13.93 -9.48 -6.03
CA PHE A 410 14.32 -8.79 -4.80
C PHE A 410 13.22 -7.92 -4.21
#